data_c194ac51bb8fc55de028a369ab6e84ae
#
_entry.id   c194ac51bb8fc55de028a369ab6e84ae
#
_cell.length_a   1.000
_cell.length_b   1.000
_cell.length_c   1.000
_cell.angle_alpha   90.00
_cell.angle_beta   90.00
_cell.angle_gamma   90.00
#
_symmetry.space_group_name_H-M   'P 1'
#
loop_
_entity.id
_entity.type
_entity.pdbx_description
1 polymer ?
#
loop_
_entity_poly.entity_id
_entity_poly.type
_entity_poly.pdbx_seq_one_letter_code
_entity_poly.pdbx_strand_id
1 'polypeptide(L)'
;MIEFLNPDADVGIENTPYDLSVEVDGGSATTIGLLANGFPDSVPFLDEVGKAIGRLRPGINLKAYNKGNATIAAPEKLLGEIGGDCVGVIAAYGHXGSCTTGTVRDGINLAKLGIPSVALVTEEFWAQGNFVAESLGMPDAPRVQLPHPVAGTGAENMTAVADSVAQEILAALEASSD
;
A
#
# COMPACT_ATOMS: atom_id res chain seq x y z
N MET A 1 26.24 -17.70 24.23
CA MET A 1 26.13 -18.86 23.34
C MET A 1 25.84 -18.39 21.92
N ILE A 2 26.52 -18.98 20.97
CA ILE A 2 26.34 -18.61 19.57
C ILE A 2 25.20 -19.44 19.01
N GLU A 3 24.25 -18.79 18.39
CA GLU A 3 23.17 -19.45 17.69
C GLU A 3 23.49 -19.47 16.21
N PHE A 4 23.43 -20.64 15.62
CA PHE A 4 23.61 -20.79 14.19
C PHE A 4 22.27 -20.74 13.51
N LEU A 5 22.18 -19.89 12.49
CA LEU A 5 20.97 -19.84 11.68
C LEU A 5 21.05 -20.93 10.63
N ASN A 6 20.12 -21.84 10.68
CA ASN A 6 20.00 -22.87 9.68
C ASN A 6 19.22 -22.32 8.50
N PRO A 7 19.82 -22.26 7.32
CA PRO A 7 19.08 -21.68 6.19
C PRO A 7 17.83 -22.45 5.82
N ASP A 8 17.74 -23.70 6.24
CA ASP A 8 16.54 -24.50 5.99
C ASP A 8 15.55 -24.48 7.14
N ALA A 9 15.86 -23.77 8.21
CA ALA A 9 14.96 -23.70 9.35
C ALA A 9 13.80 -22.76 9.07
N ASP A 10 12.69 -23.01 9.74
CA ASP A 10 11.55 -22.11 9.64
C ASP A 10 11.91 -20.73 10.16
N VAL A 11 11.36 -19.71 9.53
CA VAL A 11 11.54 -18.36 10.02
C VAL A 11 10.87 -18.24 11.39
N GLY A 12 11.38 -17.30 12.18
CA GLY A 12 10.83 -17.11 13.51
C GLY A 12 9.43 -16.50 13.53
N ILE A 13 9.04 -15.84 12.45
CA ILE A 13 7.73 -15.20 12.36
C ILE A 13 6.79 -16.12 11.61
N GLU A 14 5.69 -16.49 12.26
CA GLU A 14 4.65 -17.27 11.60
C GLU A 14 3.96 -16.44 10.54
N ASN A 15 3.63 -17.08 9.44
CA ASN A 15 2.85 -16.42 8.40
C ASN A 15 1.43 -16.21 8.89
N THR A 16 0.93 -15.00 8.61
CA THR A 16 -0.43 -14.63 8.89
C THR A 16 -1.13 -14.42 7.54
N PRO A 17 -2.23 -15.08 7.29
CA PRO A 17 -2.92 -14.84 6.01
C PRO A 17 -3.51 -13.44 5.98
N TYR A 18 -3.52 -12.85 4.81
CA TYR A 18 -4.24 -11.62 4.60
C TYR A 18 -5.67 -12.00 4.23
N ASP A 19 -6.63 -11.60 5.05
CA ASP A 19 -8.01 -12.04 4.90
C ASP A 19 -8.95 -10.88 5.13
N LEU A 20 -8.68 -9.77 4.50
CA LEU A 20 -9.48 -8.57 4.64
C LEU A 20 -10.01 -8.15 3.28
N SER A 21 -11.18 -7.52 3.27
CA SER A 21 -11.70 -6.93 2.07
C SER A 21 -12.66 -5.81 2.46
N VAL A 22 -12.85 -4.90 1.53
CA VAL A 22 -13.83 -3.84 1.71
C VAL A 22 -14.51 -3.60 0.37
N GLU A 23 -15.81 -3.44 0.40
CA GLU A 23 -16.55 -3.05 -0.80
C GLU A 23 -16.37 -1.56 -1.04
N VAL A 24 -15.85 -1.24 -2.20
CA VAL A 24 -15.63 0.16 -2.56
C VAL A 24 -16.66 0.53 -3.59
N ASP A 25 -17.87 0.77 -3.14
CA ASP A 25 -19.03 0.93 -4.01
C ASP A 25 -19.50 2.38 -4.15
N GLY A 26 -18.78 3.30 -3.51
CA GLY A 26 -19.17 4.70 -3.60
C GLY A 26 -20.27 5.11 -2.63
N GLY A 27 -20.60 4.27 -1.67
CA GLY A 27 -21.57 4.65 -0.66
C GLY A 27 -21.08 5.81 0.18
N SER A 28 -22.00 6.54 0.78
CA SER A 28 -21.67 7.77 1.47
C SER A 28 -20.74 7.55 2.66
N ALA A 29 -20.73 6.34 3.21
CA ALA A 29 -19.86 6.04 4.36
C ALA A 29 -18.49 5.53 3.96
N THR A 30 -18.21 5.40 2.66
CA THR A 30 -16.95 4.81 2.21
C THR A 30 -15.88 5.88 2.08
N THR A 31 -14.85 5.79 2.89
CA THR A 31 -13.68 6.66 2.80
C THR A 31 -12.44 5.79 2.66
N ILE A 32 -11.68 6.04 1.61
CA ILE A 32 -10.42 5.34 1.36
C ILE A 32 -9.28 6.32 1.63
N GLY A 33 -8.32 5.88 2.43
CA GLY A 33 -7.16 6.70 2.73
C GLY A 33 -6.10 6.56 1.64
N LEU A 34 -5.44 7.66 1.35
CA LEU A 34 -4.32 7.69 0.42
C LEU A 34 -3.10 8.07 1.24
N LEU A 35 -2.28 7.08 1.58
CA LEU A 35 -1.15 7.31 2.48
C LEU A 35 0.13 7.46 1.66
N ALA A 36 0.56 8.72 1.50
CA ALA A 36 1.82 9.01 0.83
C ALA A 36 2.97 8.81 1.80
N ASN A 37 4.07 8.26 1.29
CA ASN A 37 5.21 8.00 2.18
C ASN A 37 6.19 9.18 2.25
N GLY A 38 6.03 10.19 1.42
CA GLY A 38 6.94 11.33 1.41
C GLY A 38 8.07 11.23 0.41
N PHE A 39 8.18 10.12 -0.31
CA PHE A 39 9.14 10.05 -1.41
C PHE A 39 8.71 11.05 -2.49
N PRO A 40 9.67 11.62 -3.25
CA PRO A 40 9.28 12.62 -4.25
C PRO A 40 8.14 12.16 -5.13
N ASP A 41 7.19 13.04 -5.31
CA ASP A 41 5.99 12.86 -6.13
C ASP A 41 4.98 11.85 -5.60
N SER A 42 5.21 11.28 -4.40
CA SER A 42 4.22 10.34 -3.88
C SER A 42 2.87 10.99 -3.62
N VAL A 43 2.88 12.24 -3.15
CA VAL A 43 1.62 12.94 -2.90
C VAL A 43 0.87 13.23 -4.19
N PRO A 44 1.48 13.90 -5.19
CA PRO A 44 0.72 14.14 -6.42
C PRO A 44 0.34 12.86 -7.15
N PHE A 45 1.18 11.81 -7.07
CA PHE A 45 0.79 10.56 -7.70
C PHE A 45 -0.44 9.95 -7.04
N LEU A 46 -0.47 9.91 -5.71
CA LEU A 46 -1.65 9.39 -5.02
C LEU A 46 -2.88 10.26 -5.28
N ASP A 47 -2.69 11.56 -5.45
CA ASP A 47 -3.80 12.42 -5.83
C ASP A 47 -4.40 11.97 -7.17
N GLU A 48 -3.54 11.62 -8.12
CA GLU A 48 -4.03 11.13 -9.40
C GLU A 48 -4.69 9.76 -9.26
N VAL A 49 -4.15 8.91 -8.41
CA VAL A 49 -4.80 7.62 -8.13
C VAL A 49 -6.20 7.85 -7.56
N GLY A 50 -6.31 8.80 -6.63
CA GLY A 50 -7.61 9.11 -6.05
C GLY A 50 -8.61 9.61 -7.09
N LYS A 51 -8.15 10.45 -8.00
CA LYS A 51 -9.01 10.93 -9.08
C LYS A 51 -9.47 9.80 -10.00
N ALA A 52 -8.54 8.89 -10.32
CA ALA A 52 -8.88 7.76 -11.19
C ALA A 52 -9.90 6.85 -10.51
N ILE A 53 -9.71 6.59 -9.22
CA ILE A 53 -10.66 5.78 -8.47
C ILE A 53 -12.01 6.46 -8.41
N GLY A 54 -12.03 7.78 -8.20
CA GLY A 54 -13.29 8.52 -8.18
C GLY A 54 -14.05 8.44 -9.49
N ARG A 55 -13.33 8.37 -10.61
CA ARG A 55 -14.01 8.19 -11.89
C ARG A 55 -14.64 6.82 -12.02
N LEU A 56 -14.00 5.79 -11.44
CA LEU A 56 -14.53 4.42 -11.50
C LEU A 56 -15.61 4.18 -10.45
N ARG A 57 -15.54 4.87 -9.33
CA ARG A 57 -16.49 4.71 -8.23
C ARG A 57 -16.95 6.08 -7.75
N PRO A 58 -17.83 6.73 -8.51
CA PRO A 58 -18.31 8.06 -8.09
C PRO A 58 -18.98 7.98 -6.72
N GLY A 59 -18.76 8.99 -5.91
CA GLY A 59 -19.31 9.05 -4.59
C GLY A 59 -18.42 8.56 -3.47
N ILE A 60 -17.33 7.90 -3.81
CA ILE A 60 -16.37 7.49 -2.80
C ILE A 60 -15.66 8.71 -2.23
N ASN A 61 -15.35 8.69 -0.94
CA ASN A 61 -14.56 9.74 -0.31
C ASN A 61 -13.10 9.31 -0.27
N LEU A 62 -12.21 10.24 -0.58
CA LEU A 62 -10.78 9.96 -0.57
C LEU A 62 -10.13 10.94 0.38
N LYS A 63 -9.32 10.44 1.29
CA LYS A 63 -8.68 11.29 2.29
C LYS A 63 -7.17 11.10 2.22
N ALA A 64 -6.45 12.20 2.06
CA ALA A 64 -4.99 12.15 1.90
C ALA A 64 -4.29 12.22 3.24
N TYR A 65 -3.24 11.41 3.36
CA TYR A 65 -2.33 11.42 4.50
C TYR A 65 -0.92 11.41 3.96
N ASN A 66 0.01 11.95 4.73
CA ASN A 66 1.41 11.98 4.31
C ASN A 66 2.28 11.61 5.51
N LYS A 67 2.98 10.50 5.41
CA LYS A 67 3.88 10.06 6.46
C LYS A 67 5.10 10.98 6.58
N GLY A 68 5.53 11.56 5.46
CA GLY A 68 6.59 12.56 5.46
C GLY A 68 8.01 12.04 5.43
N ASN A 69 8.21 10.75 5.67
CA ASN A 69 9.55 10.17 5.63
C ASN A 69 9.43 8.74 5.11
N ALA A 70 9.90 8.53 3.89
CA ALA A 70 9.74 7.25 3.22
C ALA A 70 10.60 6.15 3.82
N THR A 71 11.56 6.49 4.67
CA THR A 71 12.51 5.52 5.19
C THR A 71 12.10 4.91 6.52
N ILE A 72 11.02 5.38 7.12
CA ILE A 72 10.57 4.84 8.40
C ILE A 72 9.17 4.25 8.25
N ALA A 73 8.79 3.42 9.20
CA ALA A 73 7.41 2.96 9.27
C ALA A 73 6.52 4.09 9.74
N ALA A 74 5.27 4.07 9.31
CA ALA A 74 4.32 5.08 9.77
C ALA A 74 4.12 4.95 11.28
N PRO A 75 4.08 6.08 12.00
CA PRO A 75 3.86 6.02 13.44
C PRO A 75 2.50 5.43 13.78
N GLU A 76 2.43 4.77 14.93
CA GLU A 76 1.18 4.17 15.38
C GLU A 76 0.05 5.18 15.47
N LYS A 77 0.36 6.41 15.88
CA LYS A 77 -0.66 7.44 15.96
C LYS A 77 -1.29 7.72 14.60
N LEU A 78 -0.46 7.80 13.56
CA LEU A 78 -0.97 8.02 12.21
C LEU A 78 -1.82 6.85 11.75
N LEU A 79 -1.35 5.63 11.98
CA LEU A 79 -2.13 4.45 11.59
C LEU A 79 -3.47 4.41 12.32
N GLY A 80 -3.48 4.82 13.58
CA GLY A 80 -4.72 4.89 14.34
C GLY A 80 -5.69 5.92 13.79
N GLU A 81 -5.17 7.08 13.38
CA GLU A 81 -6.02 8.10 12.76
C GLU A 81 -6.65 7.58 11.47
N ILE A 82 -5.82 6.94 10.66
CA ILE A 82 -6.31 6.39 9.40
C ILE A 82 -7.38 5.34 9.65
N GLY A 83 -7.13 4.46 10.61
CA GLY A 83 -8.11 3.42 10.93
C GLY A 83 -9.42 3.96 11.46
N GLY A 84 -9.38 5.10 12.14
CA GLY A 84 -10.61 5.72 12.62
C GLY A 84 -11.39 6.45 11.54
N ASP A 85 -10.72 6.82 10.46
CA ASP A 85 -11.33 7.63 9.39
C ASP A 85 -11.69 6.83 8.16
N CYS A 86 -10.99 5.73 7.91
CA CYS A 86 -11.03 5.07 6.59
C CYS A 86 -11.39 3.60 6.74
N VAL A 87 -12.05 3.05 5.70
CA VAL A 87 -12.36 1.63 5.67
C VAL A 87 -11.35 0.84 4.84
N GLY A 88 -10.46 1.53 4.16
CA GLY A 88 -9.38 0.90 3.40
C GLY A 88 -8.34 1.95 3.09
N VAL A 89 -7.14 1.50 2.71
CA VAL A 89 -6.01 2.42 2.52
C VAL A 89 -5.18 1.99 1.32
N ILE A 90 -4.73 2.97 0.57
CA ILE A 90 -3.76 2.78 -0.51
C ILE A 90 -2.48 3.47 -0.07
N ALA A 91 -1.40 2.70 0.06
CA ALA A 91 -0.12 3.25 0.50
C ALA A 91 0.86 3.30 -0.68
N ALA A 92 1.54 4.40 -0.86
CA ALA A 92 2.48 4.57 -1.96
C ALA A 92 3.66 5.44 -1.54
N TYR A 93 4.81 5.11 -2.11
CA TYR A 93 5.06 4.00 -3.03
C TYR A 93 6.47 3.46 -2.83
N GLY A 94 6.68 2.20 -3.18
CA GLY A 94 7.99 1.59 -3.16
C GLY A 94 8.73 1.95 -4.44
N HIS A 95 9.61 2.93 -4.31
CA HIS A 95 10.31 3.51 -5.45
C HIS A 95 11.83 3.51 -5.26
N UNK A 96 12.28 3.21 -4.19
CA UNK A 96 13.61 2.97 -3.89
C UNK A 96 13.63 1.87 -2.94
N GLY A 97 14.82 1.57 -2.44
CA GLY A 97 14.95 0.42 -1.53
C GLY A 97 14.25 0.57 -0.21
N SER A 98 14.61 1.60 0.56
CA SER A 98 14.02 1.76 1.89
C SER A 98 12.55 2.16 1.81
N CYS A 99 12.15 2.88 0.79
CA CYS A 99 10.75 3.23 0.71
C CYS A 99 9.87 2.04 0.32
N THR A 100 10.43 1.06 -0.39
CA THR A 100 9.69 -0.17 -0.63
C THR A 100 9.45 -0.91 0.67
N THR A 101 10.49 -1.05 1.50
CA THR A 101 10.34 -1.69 2.79
C THR A 101 9.28 -0.98 3.63
N GLY A 102 9.36 0.34 3.70
CA GLY A 102 8.42 1.11 4.50
C GLY A 102 6.99 1.01 4.00
N THR A 103 6.80 1.07 2.68
CA THR A 103 5.45 1.03 2.12
C THR A 103 4.79 -0.32 2.35
N VAL A 104 5.53 -1.41 2.12
CA VAL A 104 4.97 -2.74 2.36
C VAL A 104 4.71 -2.95 3.84
N ARG A 105 5.65 -2.53 4.70
CA ARG A 105 5.46 -2.65 6.14
C ARG A 105 4.23 -1.88 6.61
N ASP A 106 4.02 -0.67 6.09
CA ASP A 106 2.84 0.11 6.49
C ASP A 106 1.56 -0.61 6.10
N GLY A 107 1.52 -1.19 4.90
CA GLY A 107 0.35 -1.96 4.48
C GLY A 107 0.07 -3.13 5.40
N ILE A 108 1.13 -3.83 5.79
CA ILE A 108 0.98 -4.98 6.68
C ILE A 108 0.54 -4.52 8.07
N ASN A 109 1.13 -3.43 8.57
CA ASN A 109 0.73 -2.93 9.89
C ASN A 109 -0.72 -2.49 9.89
N LEU A 110 -1.20 -1.88 8.81
CA LEU A 110 -2.62 -1.55 8.68
C LEU A 110 -3.47 -2.81 8.69
N ALA A 111 -3.04 -3.83 7.94
CA ALA A 111 -3.79 -5.08 7.90
C ALA A 111 -3.86 -5.73 9.27
N LYS A 112 -2.78 -5.66 10.05
CA LYS A 112 -2.80 -6.21 11.40
C LYS A 112 -3.75 -5.49 12.32
N LEU A 113 -4.09 -4.25 11.99
CA LEU A 113 -5.12 -3.50 12.72
C LEU A 113 -6.53 -3.76 12.18
N GLY A 114 -6.64 -4.63 11.19
CA GLY A 114 -7.93 -4.96 10.61
C GLY A 114 -8.37 -4.04 9.49
N ILE A 115 -7.46 -3.25 8.94
CA ILE A 115 -7.78 -2.27 7.91
C ILE A 115 -7.28 -2.77 6.55
N PRO A 116 -8.18 -3.07 5.61
CA PRO A 116 -7.74 -3.49 4.27
C PRO A 116 -6.80 -2.45 3.65
N SER A 117 -5.73 -2.92 3.05
CA SER A 117 -4.74 -2.01 2.51
C SER A 117 -4.06 -2.61 1.28
N VAL A 118 -3.59 -1.74 0.40
CA VAL A 118 -2.86 -2.11 -0.80
C VAL A 118 -1.61 -1.25 -0.88
N ALA A 119 -0.46 -1.87 -1.08
CA ALA A 119 0.80 -1.14 -1.23
C ALA A 119 1.17 -1.08 -2.71
N LEU A 120 1.56 0.11 -3.18
CA LEU A 120 1.99 0.29 -4.56
C LEU A 120 3.51 0.27 -4.63
N VAL A 121 4.05 -0.60 -5.49
CA VAL A 121 5.49 -0.82 -5.57
C VAL A 121 5.88 -0.86 -7.05
N THR A 122 6.95 -0.16 -7.42
CA THR A 122 7.34 -0.16 -8.82
C THR A 122 7.96 -1.50 -9.23
N GLU A 123 7.94 -1.75 -10.52
CA GLU A 123 8.46 -3.00 -11.07
C GLU A 123 9.93 -3.21 -10.71
N GLU A 124 10.68 -2.12 -10.61
CA GLU A 124 12.10 -2.19 -10.27
C GLU A 124 12.31 -2.76 -8.86
N PHE A 125 11.38 -2.51 -7.95
CA PHE A 125 11.49 -2.93 -6.56
C PHE A 125 10.47 -3.99 -6.19
N TRP A 126 9.87 -4.62 -7.19
CA TRP A 126 8.82 -5.60 -6.93
C TRP A 126 9.33 -6.82 -6.17
N ALA A 127 10.48 -7.35 -6.58
CA ALA A 127 11.05 -8.51 -5.88
C ALA A 127 11.37 -8.18 -4.43
N GLN A 128 11.86 -6.96 -4.18
CA GLN A 128 12.12 -6.55 -2.80
C GLN A 128 10.84 -6.46 -2.02
N GLY A 129 9.76 -5.94 -2.62
CA GLY A 129 8.48 -5.89 -1.94
C GLY A 129 7.99 -7.28 -1.55
N ASN A 130 8.16 -8.26 -2.44
CA ASN A 130 7.80 -9.63 -2.12
C ASN A 130 8.62 -10.14 -0.95
N PHE A 131 9.92 -9.88 -0.96
CA PHE A 131 10.79 -10.32 0.11
C PHE A 131 10.37 -9.71 1.46
N VAL A 132 10.03 -8.42 1.45
CA VAL A 132 9.60 -7.77 2.68
C VAL A 132 8.31 -8.39 3.21
N ALA A 133 7.34 -8.63 2.32
CA ALA A 133 6.08 -9.22 2.75
C ALA A 133 6.29 -10.59 3.37
N GLU A 134 7.16 -11.40 2.75
CA GLU A 134 7.47 -12.71 3.30
C GLU A 134 8.19 -12.59 4.65
N SER A 135 9.13 -11.66 4.73
CA SER A 135 9.92 -11.46 5.95
C SER A 135 9.06 -11.02 7.12
N LEU A 136 8.02 -10.27 6.83
CA LEU A 136 7.12 -9.78 7.88
C LEU A 136 5.97 -10.73 8.17
N GLY A 137 5.96 -11.88 7.52
CA GLY A 137 4.99 -12.92 7.81
C GLY A 137 3.62 -12.75 7.17
N MET A 138 3.52 -11.91 6.15
CA MET A 138 2.25 -11.74 5.46
C MET A 138 2.50 -11.71 3.94
N PRO A 139 2.90 -12.85 3.37
CA PRO A 139 3.26 -12.86 1.95
C PRO A 139 2.11 -12.50 1.01
N ASP A 140 0.87 -12.65 1.47
CA ASP A 140 -0.29 -12.33 0.64
C ASP A 140 -0.77 -10.89 0.77
N ALA A 141 -0.08 -10.06 1.57
CA ALA A 141 -0.50 -8.66 1.71
C ALA A 141 -0.61 -8.01 0.33
N PRO A 142 -1.74 -7.39 0.02
CA PRO A 142 -1.98 -6.91 -1.35
C PRO A 142 -0.97 -5.86 -1.80
N ARG A 143 -0.50 -6.03 -3.00
CA ARG A 143 0.43 -5.10 -3.64
C ARG A 143 0.05 -4.97 -5.10
N VAL A 144 0.20 -3.78 -5.64
CA VAL A 144 -0.02 -3.54 -7.06
C VAL A 144 1.25 -2.97 -7.64
N GLN A 145 1.65 -3.51 -8.78
CA GLN A 145 2.90 -3.12 -9.42
C GLN A 145 2.71 -1.88 -10.28
N LEU A 146 3.65 -0.96 -10.16
CA LEU A 146 3.69 0.23 -10.98
C LEU A 146 4.84 0.15 -11.97
N PRO A 147 4.74 0.80 -13.13
CA PRO A 147 5.93 0.96 -13.97
C PRO A 147 6.98 1.75 -13.22
N HIS A 148 8.24 1.62 -13.62
CA HIS A 148 9.33 2.37 -13.00
C HIS A 148 10.07 3.16 -14.09
N PRO A 149 10.33 4.44 -13.84
CA PRO A 149 10.02 5.23 -12.67
C PRO A 149 8.65 5.90 -12.75
N VAL A 150 8.18 6.39 -11.61
CA VAL A 150 7.01 7.26 -11.56
C VAL A 150 7.45 8.67 -11.12
N ALA A 151 8.29 8.72 -10.08
CA ALA A 151 8.81 9.99 -9.60
C ALA A 151 9.61 10.69 -10.70
N GLY A 152 9.38 11.97 -10.85
CA GLY A 152 10.15 12.79 -11.80
C GLY A 152 9.69 12.66 -13.24
N THR A 153 8.61 11.95 -13.51
CA THR A 153 8.19 11.72 -14.89
C THR A 153 7.16 12.72 -15.38
N GLY A 154 6.66 13.56 -14.49
CA GLY A 154 5.73 14.63 -14.90
C GLY A 154 4.28 14.24 -14.72
N ALA A 155 3.45 15.28 -14.68
CA ALA A 155 2.03 15.11 -14.35
C ALA A 155 1.30 14.23 -15.35
N GLU A 156 1.61 14.40 -16.63
CA GLU A 156 0.91 13.61 -17.64
C GLU A 156 1.15 12.14 -17.49
N ASN A 157 2.41 11.75 -17.23
CA ASN A 157 2.72 10.33 -17.03
C ASN A 157 2.09 9.81 -15.75
N MET A 158 2.13 10.60 -14.68
CA MET A 158 1.54 10.16 -13.42
C MET A 158 0.04 9.93 -13.56
N THR A 159 -0.63 10.79 -14.32
CA THR A 159 -2.06 10.58 -14.60
C THR A 159 -2.28 9.28 -15.37
N ALA A 160 -1.45 9.03 -16.37
CA ALA A 160 -1.59 7.82 -17.18
C ALA A 160 -1.34 6.56 -16.35
N VAL A 161 -0.32 6.59 -15.50
CA VAL A 161 -0.04 5.44 -14.65
C VAL A 161 -1.19 5.22 -13.67
N ALA A 162 -1.67 6.29 -13.04
CA ALA A 162 -2.79 6.16 -12.10
C ALA A 162 -4.01 5.55 -12.77
N ASP A 163 -4.34 6.03 -13.98
CA ASP A 163 -5.47 5.48 -14.71
C ASP A 163 -5.27 3.99 -15.01
N SER A 164 -4.04 3.61 -15.33
CA SER A 164 -3.78 2.23 -15.74
C SER A 164 -3.88 1.23 -14.60
N VAL A 165 -3.68 1.67 -13.34
CA VAL A 165 -3.68 0.74 -12.20
C VAL A 165 -4.91 0.86 -11.32
N ALA A 166 -5.77 1.84 -11.56
CA ALA A 166 -6.87 2.12 -10.62
C ALA A 166 -7.80 0.91 -10.44
N GLN A 167 -8.15 0.24 -11.54
CA GLN A 167 -9.05 -0.91 -11.44
C GLN A 167 -8.40 -2.05 -10.66
N GLU A 168 -7.12 -2.28 -10.88
CA GLU A 168 -6.41 -3.32 -10.15
C GLU A 168 -6.33 -3.01 -8.66
N ILE A 169 -6.14 -1.73 -8.33
CA ILE A 169 -6.12 -1.32 -6.91
C ILE A 169 -7.47 -1.59 -6.27
N LEU A 170 -8.55 -1.22 -6.95
CA LEU A 170 -9.89 -1.48 -6.42
C LEU A 170 -10.12 -2.98 -6.24
N ALA A 171 -9.70 -3.77 -7.23
CA ALA A 171 -9.86 -5.21 -7.13
C ALA A 171 -9.10 -5.77 -5.92
N ALA A 172 -7.90 -5.23 -5.66
CA ALA A 172 -7.11 -5.70 -4.53
C ALA A 172 -7.77 -5.36 -3.19
N LEU A 173 -8.39 -4.17 -3.10
CA LEU A 173 -9.10 -3.81 -1.88
C LEU A 173 -10.34 -4.67 -1.66
N GLU A 174 -10.99 -5.05 -2.74
CA GLU A 174 -12.27 -5.78 -2.68
C GLU A 174 -12.09 -7.29 -2.65
N ALA A 175 -10.91 -7.79 -2.96
CA ALA A 175 -10.69 -9.21 -3.07
C ALA A 175 -10.82 -9.89 -1.71
N SER A 176 -11.43 -11.08 -1.74
CA SER A 176 -11.47 -11.94 -0.59
C SER A 176 -10.40 -13.00 -0.73
N SER A 177 -9.85 -13.47 0.40
CA SER A 177 -8.83 -14.50 0.35
C SER A 177 -9.39 -15.91 0.36
N ASP A 178 -10.67 -16.07 0.20
CA ASP A 178 -11.30 -17.40 0.18
C ASP A 178 -10.71 -18.31 -0.86
#